data_5495eecb39a4a0576338f337af59a706
#
_entry.id   5495eecb39a4a0576338f337af59a706
#
_cell.length_a   1.000
_cell.length_b   1.000
_cell.length_c   1.000
_cell.angle_alpha   90.00
_cell.angle_beta   90.00
_cell.angle_gamma   90.00
#
_symmetry.space_group_name_H-M   'P 1'
#
loop_
_entity.id
_entity.type
_entity.pdbx_description
1 polymer ?
#
loop_
_entity_poly.entity_id
_entity_poly.type
_entity_poly.pdbx_seq_one_letter_code
_entity_poly.pdbx_strand_id
1 'polypeptide(L)'
;AQSPDVVKASLIKEAVGSKLVLSNPDMNSQPVKHSEALLTLTRIEQLLRDLKDKPSYYVDMHIHSKYSRATSLDMTLENIAFCAKLKGLNIVGTGDCTHPRWLRELKKSLVEENPGLYRLRSEKNPANATLFLIQGEVNTVYRDEDMVKRIHHVVLFPNFDTVKQACDVLKNFGELSADGRPMLKCSSPELVEILKSVSKDVEVFPAHVWTPHFSIFGVHGYISVNECYEDKSGEIHALETGLSSDPLMNWRVSRNDPYTLVSNSDSHSYYPWRLGREANLMLLEELSYRSILNAIRKQGRSRIILTVETYPEYGKYHYPGHRGCSVSVDPEKYFRLKGVCPVCGKELTPGVETHIEELADRPKGVKPRDAADYVHLIPLSEIIGYVYSTDPNSKKAWSIYYSLIREFGSEYRLLIETPVEEIAKRDRKLAQVIEMVRKDRVRIRPGYDGVYGEIEGFYSQNKLTGFYK
;
A
#
# COMPACT_ATOMS: atom_id res chain seq x y z
N ALA A 1 -26.25 -0.30 -22.11
CA ALA A 1 -26.29 -0.96 -20.82
C ALA A 1 -25.91 -2.42 -21.03
N GLN A 2 -24.65 -2.76 -20.83
CA GLN A 2 -24.21 -4.16 -20.82
C GLN A 2 -24.16 -4.62 -19.36
N SER A 3 -24.64 -5.85 -19.12
CA SER A 3 -24.81 -6.39 -17.78
C SER A 3 -23.46 -6.61 -17.06
N PRO A 4 -23.44 -6.64 -15.72
CA PRO A 4 -22.22 -6.85 -14.91
C PRO A 4 -21.44 -8.13 -15.22
N ASP A 5 -22.05 -9.08 -15.91
CA ASP A 5 -21.46 -10.39 -16.23
C ASP A 5 -20.48 -10.36 -17.40
N VAL A 6 -20.51 -9.33 -18.25
CA VAL A 6 -19.61 -9.23 -19.42
C VAL A 6 -18.22 -8.68 -19.04
N VAL A 7 -18.17 -7.81 -18.04
CA VAL A 7 -16.88 -7.29 -17.52
C VAL A 7 -16.14 -8.35 -16.70
N LYS A 8 -16.87 -9.25 -16.03
CA LYS A 8 -16.30 -10.42 -15.33
C LYS A 8 -15.59 -11.40 -16.27
N ALA A 9 -16.07 -11.59 -17.49
CA ALA A 9 -15.52 -12.57 -18.42
C ALA A 9 -14.16 -12.16 -19.01
N SER A 10 -13.86 -10.87 -19.10
CA SER A 10 -12.59 -10.36 -19.64
C SER A 10 -11.43 -10.48 -18.62
N LEU A 11 -11.69 -10.28 -17.34
CA LEU A 11 -10.68 -10.38 -16.28
C LEU A 11 -10.39 -11.83 -15.86
N ILE A 12 -11.34 -12.75 -16.07
CA ILE A 12 -11.19 -14.18 -15.73
C ILE A 12 -10.37 -14.94 -16.79
N LYS A 13 -10.33 -14.48 -18.04
CA LYS A 13 -9.55 -15.15 -19.10
C LYS A 13 -8.04 -14.96 -18.99
N GLU A 14 -7.56 -13.96 -18.26
CA GLU A 14 -6.13 -13.77 -18.00
C GLU A 14 -5.58 -14.58 -16.81
N ALA A 15 -6.46 -15.15 -15.98
CA ALA A 15 -6.06 -15.83 -14.74
C ALA A 15 -6.02 -17.38 -14.82
N VAL A 16 -6.46 -17.97 -15.93
CA VAL A 16 -6.55 -19.45 -16.05
C VAL A 16 -5.77 -19.94 -17.25
N GLY A 17 -4.50 -20.17 -17.06
CA GLY A 17 -3.65 -20.76 -18.10
C GLY A 17 -2.21 -21.05 -17.70
N SER A 18 -1.96 -21.78 -16.61
CA SER A 18 -0.63 -22.34 -16.39
C SER A 18 -0.69 -23.82 -16.05
N LYS A 19 -0.22 -24.62 -17.00
CA LYS A 19 0.12 -26.03 -16.81
C LYS A 19 1.34 -26.14 -15.89
N LEU A 20 1.28 -27.09 -14.95
CA LEU A 20 2.41 -27.53 -14.13
C LEU A 20 3.62 -27.89 -15.02
N VAL A 21 4.74 -27.25 -14.76
CA VAL A 21 6.07 -27.72 -15.20
C VAL A 21 6.93 -27.91 -13.95
N LEU A 22 7.35 -29.14 -13.75
CA LEU A 22 8.30 -29.51 -12.68
C LEU A 22 9.68 -28.94 -13.00
N SER A 23 10.21 -28.09 -12.12
CA SER A 23 11.62 -27.68 -12.16
C SER A 23 12.27 -27.90 -10.80
N ASN A 24 13.46 -28.51 -10.84
CA ASN A 24 14.31 -28.84 -9.69
C ASN A 24 14.67 -27.60 -8.86
N PRO A 25 14.63 -27.66 -7.55
CA PRO A 25 15.09 -26.59 -6.69
C PRO A 25 16.51 -26.84 -6.19
N ASP A 26 17.43 -25.94 -6.50
CA ASP A 26 18.65 -25.78 -5.70
C ASP A 26 18.29 -25.05 -4.40
N MET A 27 18.38 -25.78 -3.29
CA MET A 27 18.03 -25.32 -1.95
C MET A 27 19.29 -24.90 -1.19
N ASN A 28 19.47 -23.59 -1.02
CA ASN A 28 20.25 -23.05 0.11
C ASN A 28 19.90 -21.57 0.35
N SER A 29 18.83 -21.35 1.12
CA SER A 29 18.54 -20.10 1.82
C SER A 29 17.44 -20.37 2.86
N GLN A 30 17.58 -20.35 4.14
CA GLN A 30 18.25 -19.59 5.14
C GLN A 30 17.60 -19.75 6.52
N PRO A 31 18.29 -19.86 7.64
CA PRO A 31 17.70 -19.86 9.00
C PRO A 31 17.61 -18.47 9.67
N VAL A 32 18.01 -17.37 9.03
CA VAL A 32 18.10 -16.04 9.67
C VAL A 32 16.75 -15.36 9.88
N LYS A 33 15.73 -15.64 9.05
CA LYS A 33 14.41 -15.00 9.15
C LYS A 33 13.57 -15.40 10.39
N HIS A 34 13.90 -16.45 11.10
CA HIS A 34 13.02 -17.02 12.15
C HIS A 34 13.11 -16.33 13.52
N SER A 35 14.27 -15.79 13.91
CA SER A 35 14.41 -15.08 15.19
C SER A 35 13.82 -13.66 15.14
N GLU A 36 13.94 -13.00 14.00
CA GLU A 36 13.46 -11.63 13.79
C GLU A 36 11.93 -11.57 13.72
N ALA A 37 11.29 -12.50 12.99
CA ALA A 37 9.83 -12.56 12.89
C ALA A 37 9.13 -12.83 14.25
N LEU A 38 9.74 -13.65 15.10
CA LEU A 38 9.20 -13.92 16.45
C LEU A 38 9.34 -12.71 17.38
N LEU A 39 10.45 -11.99 17.29
CA LEU A 39 10.68 -10.74 18.01
C LEU A 39 9.71 -9.65 17.54
N THR A 40 9.43 -9.58 16.25
CA THR A 40 8.48 -8.63 15.65
C THR A 40 7.05 -8.89 16.16
N LEU A 41 6.58 -10.14 16.19
CA LEU A 41 5.25 -10.46 16.67
C LEU A 41 5.07 -10.08 18.17
N THR A 42 6.02 -10.47 19.02
CA THR A 42 5.98 -10.13 20.45
C THR A 42 5.97 -8.62 20.64
N ARG A 43 6.70 -7.88 19.81
CA ARG A 43 6.75 -6.42 19.81
C ARG A 43 5.43 -5.80 19.37
N ILE A 44 4.80 -6.32 18.33
CA ILE A 44 3.48 -5.84 17.85
C ILE A 44 2.41 -6.10 18.92
N GLU A 45 2.37 -7.29 19.52
CA GLU A 45 1.45 -7.59 20.59
C GLU A 45 1.64 -6.69 21.82
N GLN A 46 2.89 -6.37 22.16
CA GLN A 46 3.18 -5.42 23.23
C GLN A 46 2.75 -4.01 22.84
N LEU A 47 3.05 -3.57 21.62
CA LEU A 47 2.62 -2.29 21.08
C LEU A 47 1.09 -2.13 21.17
N LEU A 48 0.33 -3.12 20.74
CA LEU A 48 -1.14 -3.09 20.78
C LEU A 48 -1.66 -3.05 22.21
N ARG A 49 -1.03 -3.78 23.17
CA ARG A 49 -1.36 -3.67 24.59
C ARG A 49 -1.13 -2.26 25.13
N ASP A 50 -0.01 -1.64 24.77
CA ASP A 50 0.35 -0.29 25.19
C ASP A 50 -0.55 0.80 24.58
N LEU A 51 -1.29 0.47 23.54
CA LEU A 51 -2.22 1.36 22.83
C LEU A 51 -3.68 1.21 23.29
N LYS A 52 -4.02 0.20 24.07
CA LYS A 52 -5.41 -0.19 24.38
C LYS A 52 -6.30 0.98 24.82
N ASP A 53 -5.71 1.96 25.53
CA ASP A 53 -6.43 3.12 26.05
C ASP A 53 -5.95 4.45 25.41
N LYS A 54 -5.25 4.37 24.28
CA LYS A 54 -4.73 5.55 23.57
C LYS A 54 -5.50 5.80 22.28
N PRO A 55 -5.68 7.07 21.89
CA PRO A 55 -6.38 7.43 20.66
C PRO A 55 -5.55 7.04 19.43
N SER A 56 -5.74 5.81 18.96
CA SER A 56 -5.06 5.24 17.80
C SER A 56 -6.08 4.92 16.70
N TYR A 57 -5.68 5.19 15.44
CA TYR A 57 -6.56 5.14 14.29
C TYR A 57 -5.85 4.49 13.10
N TYR A 58 -6.55 3.58 12.41
CA TYR A 58 -6.11 3.06 11.12
C TYR A 58 -6.49 4.05 10.02
N VAL A 59 -5.49 4.48 9.25
CA VAL A 59 -5.59 5.53 8.23
C VAL A 59 -5.02 5.05 6.90
N ASP A 60 -5.83 5.13 5.84
CA ASP A 60 -5.42 4.91 4.46
C ASP A 60 -5.55 6.25 3.70
N MET A 61 -4.42 6.87 3.38
CA MET A 61 -4.36 8.23 2.86
C MET A 61 -4.25 8.30 1.34
N HIS A 62 -4.28 7.16 0.62
CA HIS A 62 -4.14 7.14 -0.82
C HIS A 62 -5.10 6.13 -1.45
N ILE A 63 -6.17 6.65 -2.00
CA ILE A 63 -7.14 5.90 -2.80
C ILE A 63 -7.54 6.72 -4.04
N HIS A 64 -8.30 6.10 -4.93
CA HIS A 64 -8.88 6.73 -6.10
C HIS A 64 -10.40 6.76 -6.07
N SER A 65 -11.01 7.59 -6.90
CA SER A 65 -12.45 7.64 -7.12
C SER A 65 -12.81 7.03 -8.47
N LYS A 66 -14.12 6.93 -8.72
CA LYS A 66 -14.66 6.51 -10.04
C LYS A 66 -14.22 7.39 -11.22
N TYR A 67 -13.54 8.50 -10.99
CA TYR A 67 -13.04 9.40 -12.03
C TYR A 67 -11.60 9.10 -12.47
N SER A 68 -10.89 8.26 -11.77
CA SER A 68 -9.57 7.76 -12.19
C SER A 68 -9.68 6.59 -13.15
N ARG A 69 -8.76 6.53 -14.12
CA ARG A 69 -8.64 5.40 -15.05
C ARG A 69 -8.44 4.09 -14.29
N ALA A 70 -8.98 3.01 -14.85
CA ALA A 70 -8.90 1.65 -14.30
C ALA A 70 -9.54 1.49 -12.90
N THR A 71 -10.34 2.46 -12.46
CA THR A 71 -11.05 2.44 -11.18
C THR A 71 -12.50 1.99 -11.37
N SER A 72 -13.04 1.25 -10.39
CA SER A 72 -14.43 0.84 -10.39
C SER A 72 -15.38 2.04 -10.43
N LEU A 73 -16.40 1.99 -11.27
CA LEU A 73 -17.46 3.00 -11.30
C LEU A 73 -18.27 3.07 -10.00
N ASP A 74 -18.24 1.98 -9.22
CA ASP A 74 -18.88 1.89 -7.91
C ASP A 74 -17.99 2.42 -6.77
N MET A 75 -16.84 3.03 -7.09
CA MET A 75 -15.98 3.70 -6.12
C MET A 75 -16.64 5.03 -5.70
N THR A 76 -17.73 4.91 -4.96
CA THR A 76 -18.54 6.01 -4.39
C THR A 76 -18.21 6.18 -2.91
N LEU A 77 -18.50 7.35 -2.35
CA LEU A 77 -18.22 7.63 -0.93
C LEU A 77 -18.96 6.66 0.01
N GLU A 78 -20.20 6.29 -0.34
CA GLU A 78 -20.99 5.35 0.44
C GLU A 78 -20.36 3.95 0.48
N ASN A 79 -19.93 3.45 -0.67
CA ASN A 79 -19.29 2.13 -0.78
C ASN A 79 -17.90 2.14 -0.09
N ILE A 80 -17.15 3.23 -0.25
CA ILE A 80 -15.86 3.42 0.45
C ILE A 80 -16.09 3.40 1.96
N ALA A 81 -17.03 4.20 2.49
CA ALA A 81 -17.31 4.25 3.92
C ALA A 81 -17.77 2.91 4.48
N PHE A 82 -18.64 2.21 3.74
CA PHE A 82 -19.13 0.89 4.16
C PHE A 82 -17.99 -0.14 4.24
N CYS A 83 -17.15 -0.24 3.21
CA CYS A 83 -16.07 -1.20 3.18
C CYS A 83 -14.89 -0.81 4.10
N ALA A 84 -14.66 0.49 4.32
CA ALA A 84 -13.71 0.96 5.33
C ALA A 84 -14.10 0.47 6.74
N LYS A 85 -15.39 0.50 7.10
CA LYS A 85 -15.88 -0.07 8.37
C LYS A 85 -15.63 -1.58 8.46
N LEU A 86 -15.90 -2.34 7.40
CA LEU A 86 -15.64 -3.79 7.37
C LEU A 86 -14.14 -4.08 7.55
N LYS A 87 -13.29 -3.27 6.93
CA LYS A 87 -11.84 -3.38 7.02
C LYS A 87 -11.32 -3.02 8.42
N GLY A 88 -11.91 -2.04 9.06
CA GLY A 88 -11.45 -1.44 10.32
C GLY A 88 -10.69 -0.14 10.13
N LEU A 89 -10.82 0.52 8.97
CA LEU A 89 -10.29 1.86 8.73
C LEU A 89 -11.15 2.90 9.44
N ASN A 90 -10.50 3.76 10.21
CA ASN A 90 -11.14 4.89 10.87
C ASN A 90 -11.18 6.12 9.96
N ILE A 91 -10.09 6.34 9.22
CA ILE A 91 -9.92 7.49 8.33
C ILE A 91 -9.46 6.98 6.98
N VAL A 92 -10.06 7.50 5.91
CA VAL A 92 -9.71 7.15 4.53
C VAL A 92 -9.64 8.40 3.65
N GLY A 93 -8.70 8.42 2.70
CA GLY A 93 -8.61 9.48 1.70
C GLY A 93 -9.88 9.58 0.87
N THR A 94 -10.18 10.77 0.35
CA THR A 94 -11.30 10.95 -0.58
C THR A 94 -11.00 10.44 -1.99
N GLY A 95 -9.71 10.33 -2.32
CA GLY A 95 -9.28 10.19 -3.71
C GLY A 95 -9.56 11.45 -4.55
N ASP A 96 -8.77 11.64 -5.56
CA ASP A 96 -9.01 12.50 -6.74
C ASP A 96 -9.63 13.88 -6.47
N CYS A 97 -9.36 14.51 -5.31
CA CYS A 97 -10.03 15.74 -4.87
C CYS A 97 -9.81 16.93 -5.83
N THR A 98 -8.80 16.86 -6.71
CA THR A 98 -8.53 17.88 -7.73
C THR A 98 -9.43 17.76 -8.97
N HIS A 99 -10.10 16.61 -9.16
CA HIS A 99 -11.02 16.42 -10.29
C HIS A 99 -12.33 17.23 -10.08
N PRO A 100 -12.71 18.14 -11.02
CA PRO A 100 -13.79 19.12 -10.77
C PRO A 100 -15.16 18.51 -10.48
N ARG A 101 -15.49 17.36 -11.08
CA ARG A 101 -16.77 16.68 -10.83
C ARG A 101 -16.75 16.00 -9.47
N TRP A 102 -15.64 15.33 -9.13
CA TRP A 102 -15.51 14.68 -7.83
C TRP A 102 -15.52 15.69 -6.69
N LEU A 103 -14.79 16.79 -6.81
CA LEU A 103 -14.79 17.88 -5.82
C LEU A 103 -16.21 18.40 -5.52
N ARG A 104 -17.07 18.53 -6.56
CA ARG A 104 -18.48 18.91 -6.35
C ARG A 104 -19.26 17.84 -5.59
N GLU A 105 -19.05 16.54 -5.89
CA GLU A 105 -19.68 15.44 -5.17
C GLU A 105 -19.21 15.41 -3.72
N LEU A 106 -17.92 15.57 -3.45
CA LEU A 106 -17.35 15.63 -2.11
C LEU A 106 -18.02 16.74 -1.28
N LYS A 107 -18.05 17.97 -1.79
CA LYS A 107 -18.68 19.11 -1.10
C LYS A 107 -20.16 18.90 -0.82
N LYS A 108 -20.87 18.22 -1.71
CA LYS A 108 -22.30 17.91 -1.54
C LYS A 108 -22.53 16.81 -0.50
N SER A 109 -21.70 15.77 -0.49
CA SER A 109 -21.94 14.55 0.28
C SER A 109 -21.28 14.51 1.65
N LEU A 110 -20.25 15.34 1.85
CA LEU A 110 -19.47 15.37 3.08
C LEU A 110 -19.83 16.58 3.97
N VAL A 111 -19.65 16.41 5.26
CA VAL A 111 -19.73 17.46 6.29
C VAL A 111 -18.54 17.29 7.23
N GLU A 112 -17.94 18.38 7.63
CA GLU A 112 -16.85 18.39 8.60
C GLU A 112 -17.36 17.89 9.95
N GLU A 113 -16.69 16.90 10.51
CA GLU A 113 -17.00 16.31 11.82
C GLU A 113 -15.95 16.67 12.86
N ASN A 114 -14.68 16.61 12.45
CA ASN A 114 -13.53 17.02 13.23
C ASN A 114 -12.69 17.97 12.37
N PRO A 115 -11.83 18.82 12.95
CA PRO A 115 -11.06 19.80 12.18
C PRO A 115 -10.30 19.16 11.00
N GLY A 116 -10.74 19.48 9.77
CA GLY A 116 -10.18 18.94 8.52
C GLY A 116 -10.49 17.48 8.20
N LEU A 117 -11.39 16.86 8.96
CA LEU A 117 -11.88 15.50 8.73
C LEU A 117 -13.38 15.49 8.55
N TYR A 118 -13.86 14.73 7.58
CA TYR A 118 -15.23 14.79 7.10
C TYR A 118 -15.94 13.44 7.23
N ARG A 119 -17.25 13.44 7.43
CA ARG A 119 -18.08 12.24 7.32
C ARG A 119 -19.15 12.40 6.25
N LEU A 120 -19.78 11.31 5.88
CA LEU A 120 -20.97 11.37 5.05
C LEU A 120 -22.11 12.11 5.78
N ARG A 121 -22.79 13.02 5.08
CA ARG A 121 -24.00 13.68 5.58
C ARG A 121 -25.12 12.69 5.87
N SER A 122 -25.17 11.59 5.11
CA SER A 122 -26.15 10.51 5.27
C SER A 122 -25.87 9.60 6.47
N GLU A 123 -24.68 9.66 7.09
CA GLU A 123 -24.35 8.83 8.25
C GLU A 123 -25.13 9.30 9.48
N LYS A 124 -25.95 8.39 10.01
CA LYS A 124 -26.84 8.67 11.15
C LYS A 124 -26.15 8.56 12.50
N ASN A 125 -25.04 7.83 12.55
CA ASN A 125 -24.28 7.63 13.80
C ASN A 125 -22.86 8.20 13.65
N PRO A 126 -22.64 9.48 13.96
CA PRO A 126 -21.34 10.13 13.83
C PRO A 126 -20.21 9.44 14.63
N ALA A 127 -20.53 8.91 15.81
CA ALA A 127 -19.55 8.26 16.67
C ALA A 127 -18.88 7.02 16.05
N ASN A 128 -19.54 6.38 15.08
CA ASN A 128 -19.04 5.21 14.36
C ASN A 128 -18.84 5.49 12.86
N ALA A 129 -18.77 6.77 12.47
CA ALA A 129 -18.56 7.14 11.08
C ALA A 129 -17.13 6.83 10.64
N THR A 130 -16.97 6.35 9.40
CA THR A 130 -15.69 6.47 8.71
C THR A 130 -15.46 7.93 8.39
N LEU A 131 -14.29 8.45 8.74
CA LEU A 131 -13.89 9.82 8.43
C LEU A 131 -13.14 9.87 7.11
N PHE A 132 -13.33 10.94 6.38
CA PHE A 132 -12.64 11.21 5.12
C PHE A 132 -11.62 12.33 5.30
N LEU A 133 -10.41 12.08 4.80
CA LEU A 133 -9.33 13.04 4.65
C LEU A 133 -9.31 13.52 3.21
N ILE A 134 -9.30 14.81 2.97
CA ILE A 134 -9.26 15.35 1.60
C ILE A 134 -7.90 15.02 0.97
N GLN A 135 -7.92 14.17 -0.04
CA GLN A 135 -6.73 13.65 -0.68
C GLN A 135 -6.91 13.57 -2.19
N GLY A 136 -5.82 13.76 -2.91
CA GLY A 136 -5.69 13.46 -4.33
C GLY A 136 -4.31 12.98 -4.69
N GLU A 137 -4.17 12.44 -5.90
CA GLU A 137 -2.88 12.13 -6.52
C GLU A 137 -2.73 12.98 -7.77
N VAL A 138 -1.52 13.49 -8.03
CA VAL A 138 -1.17 14.22 -9.24
C VAL A 138 0.11 13.63 -9.85
N ASN A 139 0.22 13.71 -11.18
CA ASN A 139 1.37 13.20 -11.92
C ASN A 139 2.14 14.38 -12.54
N THR A 140 3.37 14.64 -12.08
CA THR A 140 4.27 15.60 -12.73
C THR A 140 4.92 14.94 -13.95
N VAL A 141 4.96 15.68 -15.08
CA VAL A 141 5.60 15.23 -16.31
C VAL A 141 6.45 16.36 -16.87
N TYR A 142 7.74 16.16 -16.88
CA TYR A 142 8.70 17.16 -17.34
C TYR A 142 9.95 16.50 -17.93
N ARG A 143 10.74 17.29 -18.63
CA ARG A 143 12.04 16.85 -19.13
C ARG A 143 13.12 17.31 -18.15
N ASP A 144 13.94 16.36 -17.74
CA ASP A 144 15.14 16.61 -16.97
C ASP A 144 16.31 15.97 -17.72
N GLU A 145 17.28 16.79 -18.13
CA GLU A 145 18.29 16.45 -19.11
C GLU A 145 17.66 15.84 -20.40
N ASP A 146 18.07 14.63 -20.77
CA ASP A 146 17.56 13.93 -21.96
C ASP A 146 16.38 12.98 -21.65
N MET A 147 15.93 12.89 -20.39
CA MET A 147 14.88 11.97 -19.95
C MET A 147 13.57 12.67 -19.60
N VAL A 148 12.47 12.00 -19.93
CA VAL A 148 11.14 12.43 -19.46
C VAL A 148 10.86 11.80 -18.10
N LYS A 149 10.85 12.65 -17.08
CA LYS A 149 10.46 12.26 -15.71
C LYS A 149 8.95 12.25 -15.56
N ARG A 150 8.45 11.26 -14.86
CA ARG A 150 7.02 11.09 -14.53
C ARG A 150 6.93 10.59 -13.11
N ILE A 151 6.39 11.41 -12.22
CA ILE A 151 6.34 11.09 -10.78
C ILE A 151 4.96 11.38 -10.24
N HIS A 152 4.41 10.39 -9.56
CA HIS A 152 3.16 10.52 -8.84
C HIS A 152 3.40 11.10 -7.45
N HIS A 153 2.51 11.98 -7.04
CA HIS A 153 2.54 12.63 -5.73
C HIS A 153 1.18 12.54 -5.07
N VAL A 154 1.14 12.04 -3.85
CA VAL A 154 -0.04 12.15 -2.99
C VAL A 154 -0.07 13.55 -2.40
N VAL A 155 -1.23 14.17 -2.42
CA VAL A 155 -1.45 15.51 -1.87
C VAL A 155 -2.61 15.45 -0.88
N LEU A 156 -2.38 15.93 0.35
CA LEU A 156 -3.37 16.05 1.41
C LEU A 156 -3.70 17.53 1.66
N PHE A 157 -4.97 17.81 1.83
CA PHE A 157 -5.47 19.17 1.98
C PHE A 157 -6.22 19.36 3.31
N PRO A 158 -6.03 20.52 4.00
CA PRO A 158 -6.70 20.79 5.26
C PRO A 158 -8.22 21.03 5.13
N ASN A 159 -8.67 21.53 3.98
CA ASN A 159 -10.08 21.85 3.73
C ASN A 159 -10.36 22.03 2.24
N PHE A 160 -11.63 22.13 1.88
CA PHE A 160 -12.09 22.29 0.50
C PHE A 160 -11.73 23.64 -0.15
N ASP A 161 -11.54 24.69 0.64
CA ASP A 161 -11.16 26.00 0.10
C ASP A 161 -9.71 25.99 -0.37
N THR A 162 -8.85 25.32 0.38
CA THR A 162 -7.46 25.10 -0.02
C THR A 162 -7.37 24.25 -1.29
N VAL A 163 -8.19 23.19 -1.44
CA VAL A 163 -8.27 22.42 -2.70
C VAL A 163 -8.66 23.31 -3.86
N LYS A 164 -9.68 24.16 -3.68
CA LYS A 164 -10.14 25.07 -4.73
C LYS A 164 -9.03 26.03 -5.17
N GLN A 165 -8.33 26.66 -4.22
CA GLN A 165 -7.20 27.54 -4.50
C GLN A 165 -6.08 26.80 -5.25
N ALA A 166 -5.72 25.58 -4.81
CA ALA A 166 -4.75 24.76 -5.50
C ALA A 166 -5.18 24.41 -6.94
N CYS A 167 -6.45 24.00 -7.15
CA CYS A 167 -6.99 23.74 -8.48
C CYS A 167 -6.97 24.97 -9.39
N ASP A 168 -7.21 26.17 -8.84
CA ASP A 168 -7.16 27.43 -9.61
C ASP A 168 -5.77 27.75 -10.15
N VAL A 169 -4.70 27.24 -9.52
CA VAL A 169 -3.33 27.34 -10.01
C VAL A 169 -2.98 26.15 -10.89
N LEU A 170 -3.23 24.92 -10.43
CA LEU A 170 -2.83 23.68 -11.11
C LEU A 170 -3.43 23.51 -12.51
N LYS A 171 -4.63 24.06 -12.77
CA LYS A 171 -5.24 24.04 -14.11
C LYS A 171 -4.41 24.72 -15.21
N ASN A 172 -3.43 25.57 -14.84
CA ASN A 172 -2.51 26.18 -15.78
C ASN A 172 -1.44 25.20 -16.27
N PHE A 173 -1.24 24.09 -15.55
CA PHE A 173 -0.22 23.07 -15.84
C PHE A 173 -0.82 21.80 -16.48
N GLY A 174 -2.14 21.61 -16.39
CA GLY A 174 -2.78 20.42 -16.96
C GLY A 174 -4.31 20.46 -16.87
N GLU A 175 -4.95 19.55 -17.61
CA GLU A 175 -6.42 19.42 -17.61
C GLU A 175 -6.87 18.54 -16.43
N LEU A 176 -7.38 19.18 -15.38
CA LEU A 176 -7.79 18.50 -14.14
C LEU A 176 -9.03 17.60 -14.30
N SER A 177 -9.80 17.77 -15.38
CA SER A 177 -10.98 16.95 -15.66
C SER A 177 -10.71 15.72 -16.53
N ALA A 178 -9.49 15.56 -17.00
CA ALA A 178 -9.14 14.46 -17.91
C ALA A 178 -9.02 13.11 -17.19
N ASP A 179 -8.62 13.13 -15.93
CA ASP A 179 -8.43 11.94 -15.07
C ASP A 179 -8.49 12.35 -13.60
N GLY A 180 -8.91 11.47 -12.70
CA GLY A 180 -8.84 11.71 -11.26
C GLY A 180 -7.44 12.04 -10.79
N ARG A 181 -6.42 11.48 -11.49
CA ARG A 181 -5.00 11.72 -11.33
C ARG A 181 -4.46 12.56 -12.50
N PRO A 182 -4.62 13.91 -12.45
CA PRO A 182 -4.25 14.76 -13.56
C PRO A 182 -2.74 14.76 -13.83
N MET A 183 -2.41 14.86 -15.12
CA MET A 183 -1.05 15.04 -15.59
C MET A 183 -0.72 16.53 -15.63
N LEU A 184 0.31 16.95 -14.89
CA LEU A 184 0.76 18.32 -14.77
C LEU A 184 2.11 18.49 -15.46
N LYS A 185 2.21 19.48 -16.34
CA LYS A 185 3.44 19.87 -17.06
C LYS A 185 4.28 20.82 -16.20
N CYS A 186 4.72 20.36 -15.05
CA CYS A 186 5.63 21.04 -14.15
C CYS A 186 6.61 20.04 -13.56
N SER A 187 7.73 20.51 -13.03
CA SER A 187 8.68 19.69 -12.29
C SER A 187 8.17 19.37 -10.87
N SER A 188 8.81 18.38 -10.22
CA SER A 188 8.46 18.03 -8.84
C SER A 188 8.70 19.19 -7.85
N PRO A 189 9.84 19.93 -7.90
CA PRO A 189 10.02 21.10 -7.05
C PRO A 189 9.01 22.22 -7.34
N GLU A 190 8.67 22.51 -8.61
CA GLU A 190 7.63 23.49 -8.95
C GLU A 190 6.25 23.09 -8.37
N LEU A 191 5.86 21.82 -8.42
CA LEU A 191 4.63 21.35 -7.78
C LEU A 191 4.62 21.65 -6.27
N VAL A 192 5.72 21.35 -5.58
CA VAL A 192 5.84 21.61 -4.13
C VAL A 192 5.72 23.11 -3.87
N GLU A 193 6.40 23.96 -4.64
CA GLU A 193 6.33 25.40 -4.49
C GLU A 193 4.91 25.94 -4.69
N ILE A 194 4.23 25.50 -5.74
CA ILE A 194 2.80 25.86 -6.01
C ILE A 194 1.93 25.49 -4.83
N LEU A 195 2.00 24.25 -4.36
CA LEU A 195 1.14 23.77 -3.28
C LEU A 195 1.42 24.48 -1.95
N LYS A 196 2.68 24.69 -1.62
CA LYS A 196 3.09 25.39 -0.38
C LYS A 196 2.84 26.91 -0.43
N SER A 197 2.75 27.49 -1.62
CA SER A 197 2.32 28.90 -1.78
C SER A 197 0.84 29.07 -1.49
N VAL A 198 0.01 28.06 -1.77
CA VAL A 198 -1.41 28.05 -1.41
C VAL A 198 -1.60 27.90 0.09
N SER A 199 -0.96 26.92 0.69
CA SER A 199 -0.99 26.74 2.15
C SER A 199 0.19 25.89 2.62
N LYS A 200 0.84 26.31 3.71
CA LYS A 200 1.90 25.51 4.39
C LYS A 200 1.35 24.20 5.00
N ASP A 201 0.04 24.10 5.16
CA ASP A 201 -0.64 22.93 5.69
C ASP A 201 -1.00 21.90 4.62
N VAL A 202 -0.79 22.18 3.34
CA VAL A 202 -0.84 21.15 2.31
C VAL A 202 0.36 20.22 2.50
N GLU A 203 0.11 18.90 2.58
CA GLU A 203 1.16 17.91 2.58
C GLU A 203 1.29 17.27 1.22
N VAL A 204 2.52 17.08 0.77
CA VAL A 204 2.84 16.41 -0.49
C VAL A 204 3.99 15.45 -0.26
N PHE A 205 3.85 14.24 -0.78
CA PHE A 205 4.91 13.24 -0.75
C PHE A 205 4.85 12.34 -2.00
N PRO A 206 6.00 11.78 -2.43
CA PRO A 206 6.03 10.86 -3.57
C PRO A 206 5.26 9.59 -3.26
N ALA A 207 4.40 9.19 -4.22
CA ALA A 207 3.61 7.98 -4.15
C ALA A 207 4.45 6.75 -4.51
N HIS A 208 4.16 5.59 -3.87
CA HIS A 208 4.68 4.25 -4.21
C HIS A 208 6.11 4.27 -4.78
N VAL A 209 7.05 4.76 -3.97
CA VAL A 209 8.39 5.26 -4.38
C VAL A 209 9.27 4.28 -5.16
N TRP A 210 8.99 2.95 -5.11
CA TRP A 210 9.75 1.90 -5.79
C TRP A 210 9.02 1.25 -6.96
N THR A 211 7.82 1.72 -7.34
CA THR A 211 7.19 1.20 -8.57
C THR A 211 8.09 1.44 -9.77
N PRO A 212 8.20 0.48 -10.72
CA PRO A 212 9.10 0.64 -11.87
C PRO A 212 8.82 1.89 -12.71
N HIS A 213 7.57 2.37 -12.72
CA HIS A 213 7.14 3.54 -13.47
C HIS A 213 6.40 4.53 -12.57
N PHE A 214 6.49 5.81 -12.92
CA PHE A 214 5.79 6.91 -12.23
C PHE A 214 6.19 7.11 -10.77
N SER A 215 7.39 6.73 -10.38
CA SER A 215 7.88 6.84 -9.02
C SER A 215 9.25 7.48 -8.95
N ILE A 216 9.60 7.97 -7.76
CA ILE A 216 10.86 8.68 -7.53
C ILE A 216 12.09 7.75 -7.73
N PHE A 217 12.00 6.48 -7.32
CA PHE A 217 13.07 5.50 -7.44
C PHE A 217 12.79 4.46 -8.54
N GLY A 218 11.94 4.78 -9.52
CA GLY A 218 11.67 3.91 -10.66
C GLY A 218 12.76 3.96 -11.73
N VAL A 219 12.56 3.20 -12.82
CA VAL A 219 13.54 3.01 -13.91
C VAL A 219 14.03 4.33 -14.53
N HIS A 220 13.18 5.35 -14.57
CA HIS A 220 13.50 6.69 -15.08
C HIS A 220 13.38 7.76 -13.98
N GLY A 221 13.47 7.33 -12.73
CA GLY A 221 13.38 8.20 -11.56
C GLY A 221 14.70 8.87 -11.21
N TYR A 222 14.91 9.01 -9.93
CA TYR A 222 16.07 9.63 -9.31
C TYR A 222 16.70 8.67 -8.30
N ILE A 223 17.89 8.95 -7.84
CA ILE A 223 18.55 8.13 -6.82
C ILE A 223 18.31 8.65 -5.39
N SER A 224 17.77 9.86 -5.25
CA SER A 224 17.46 10.45 -3.95
C SER A 224 16.30 11.46 -4.02
N VAL A 225 15.70 11.74 -2.85
CA VAL A 225 14.70 12.80 -2.70
C VAL A 225 15.29 14.17 -3.01
N ASN A 226 16.54 14.41 -2.60
CA ASN A 226 17.22 15.69 -2.85
C ASN A 226 17.40 15.95 -4.35
N GLU A 227 17.71 14.91 -5.13
CA GLU A 227 17.84 15.05 -6.58
C GLU A 227 16.52 15.36 -7.25
N CYS A 228 15.42 14.72 -6.81
CA CYS A 228 14.09 14.93 -7.38
C CYS A 228 13.46 16.29 -7.03
N TYR A 229 13.65 16.74 -5.78
CA TYR A 229 12.96 17.94 -5.26
C TYR A 229 13.88 19.13 -5.05
N GLU A 230 15.17 18.99 -5.30
CA GLU A 230 16.16 20.07 -5.25
C GLU A 230 16.09 20.88 -3.95
N ASP A 231 15.93 22.19 -4.03
CA ASP A 231 15.79 23.12 -2.89
C ASP A 231 14.47 22.94 -2.11
N LYS A 232 13.50 22.21 -2.66
CA LYS A 232 12.22 21.87 -2.03
C LYS A 232 12.23 20.53 -1.29
N SER A 233 13.35 19.81 -1.29
CA SER A 233 13.45 18.51 -0.61
C SER A 233 13.15 18.58 0.90
N GLY A 234 13.43 19.73 1.54
CA GLY A 234 13.08 19.99 2.95
C GLY A 234 11.57 20.12 3.24
N GLU A 235 10.73 20.23 2.22
CA GLU A 235 9.27 20.26 2.33
C GLU A 235 8.64 18.86 2.17
N ILE A 236 9.45 17.84 1.86
CA ILE A 236 9.03 16.44 1.76
C ILE A 236 9.28 15.77 3.10
N HIS A 237 8.24 15.20 3.70
CA HIS A 237 8.32 14.61 5.04
C HIS A 237 8.08 13.09 5.05
N ALA A 238 7.48 12.55 4.00
CA ALA A 238 7.16 11.13 3.91
C ALA A 238 7.53 10.51 2.56
N LEU A 239 7.69 9.19 2.57
CA LEU A 239 7.82 8.33 1.40
C LEU A 239 6.77 7.23 1.50
N GLU A 240 6.00 7.01 0.44
CA GLU A 240 5.03 5.92 0.41
C GLU A 240 5.69 4.63 -0.06
N THR A 241 5.59 3.57 0.74
CA THR A 241 6.12 2.24 0.41
C THR A 241 5.47 1.69 -0.86
N GLY A 242 4.14 1.74 -0.91
CA GLY A 242 3.34 1.17 -1.99
C GLY A 242 3.51 -0.35 -2.08
N LEU A 243 2.74 -0.99 -2.97
CA LEU A 243 2.70 -2.45 -3.11
C LEU A 243 4.00 -3.10 -3.60
N SER A 244 4.97 -2.33 -4.02
CA SER A 244 6.24 -2.83 -4.59
C SER A 244 7.37 -2.89 -3.57
N SER A 245 7.20 -2.31 -2.38
CA SER A 245 8.22 -2.30 -1.33
C SER A 245 7.59 -2.27 0.06
N ASP A 246 8.35 -2.67 1.05
CA ASP A 246 8.01 -2.63 2.46
C ASP A 246 9.06 -1.81 3.25
N PRO A 247 8.87 -1.59 4.55
CA PRO A 247 9.85 -0.90 5.37
C PRO A 247 11.23 -1.57 5.39
N LEU A 248 11.33 -2.91 5.38
CA LEU A 248 12.62 -3.61 5.36
C LEU A 248 13.44 -3.26 4.12
N MET A 249 12.77 -3.19 2.97
CA MET A 249 13.40 -2.81 1.70
C MET A 249 13.84 -1.35 1.74
N ASN A 250 12.99 -0.44 2.24
CA ASN A 250 13.29 0.99 2.34
C ASN A 250 14.44 1.28 3.33
N TRP A 251 14.51 0.57 4.46
CA TRP A 251 15.58 0.74 5.46
C TRP A 251 16.97 0.35 4.95
N ARG A 252 17.07 -0.32 3.80
CA ARG A 252 18.35 -0.61 3.14
C ARG A 252 19.08 0.64 2.65
N VAL A 253 18.35 1.75 2.47
CA VAL A 253 18.83 3.01 1.89
C VAL A 253 18.81 4.08 2.98
N SER A 254 19.94 4.28 3.71
CA SER A 254 20.00 5.11 4.93
C SER A 254 19.66 6.58 4.69
N ARG A 255 19.89 7.08 3.48
CA ARG A 255 19.52 8.47 3.11
C ARG A 255 18.01 8.74 3.17
N ASN A 256 17.18 7.67 3.24
CA ASN A 256 15.73 7.78 3.38
C ASN A 256 15.26 7.83 4.84
N ASP A 257 16.13 7.60 5.85
CA ASP A 257 15.77 7.59 7.27
C ASP A 257 15.13 8.90 7.79
N PRO A 258 15.45 10.09 7.28
CA PRO A 258 14.79 11.33 7.71
C PRO A 258 13.28 11.34 7.42
N TYR A 259 12.84 10.62 6.40
CA TYR A 259 11.46 10.62 5.95
C TYR A 259 10.62 9.61 6.74
N THR A 260 9.35 9.95 6.96
CA THR A 260 8.37 9.01 7.52
C THR A 260 7.93 8.04 6.43
N LEU A 261 8.06 6.74 6.67
CA LEU A 261 7.45 5.76 5.79
C LEU A 261 5.95 5.72 6.05
N VAL A 262 5.16 5.85 4.99
CA VAL A 262 3.71 5.72 4.99
C VAL A 262 3.32 4.57 4.07
N SER A 263 2.29 3.83 4.46
CA SER A 263 1.74 2.72 3.67
C SER A 263 0.29 3.01 3.35
N ASN A 264 -0.07 3.01 2.08
CA ASN A 264 -1.43 3.29 1.65
C ASN A 264 -1.83 2.37 0.50
N SER A 265 -3.13 2.10 0.38
CA SER A 265 -3.59 1.02 -0.50
C SER A 265 -3.52 1.31 -1.99
N ASP A 266 -3.44 2.57 -2.40
CA ASP A 266 -3.59 3.00 -3.80
C ASP A 266 -4.81 2.32 -4.46
N SER A 267 -5.93 2.32 -3.70
CA SER A 267 -7.06 1.47 -4.06
C SER A 267 -7.88 2.05 -5.21
N HIS A 268 -8.06 1.22 -6.23
CA HIS A 268 -8.93 1.46 -7.39
C HIS A 268 -10.27 0.72 -7.28
N SER A 269 -10.55 0.14 -6.11
CA SER A 269 -11.78 -0.60 -5.80
C SER A 269 -12.14 -0.45 -4.34
N TYR A 270 -13.43 -0.27 -4.04
CA TYR A 270 -13.92 -0.11 -2.67
C TYR A 270 -13.91 -1.39 -1.83
N TYR A 271 -13.72 -2.55 -2.45
CA TYR A 271 -13.74 -3.82 -1.73
C TYR A 271 -12.62 -3.96 -0.70
N PRO A 272 -12.87 -4.62 0.46
CA PRO A 272 -11.89 -4.71 1.56
C PRO A 272 -10.59 -5.44 1.22
N TRP A 273 -10.54 -6.25 0.16
CA TRP A 273 -9.28 -6.86 -0.29
C TRP A 273 -8.37 -5.89 -1.08
N ARG A 274 -8.87 -4.68 -1.39
CA ARG A 274 -8.12 -3.60 -2.03
C ARG A 274 -8.01 -2.40 -1.12
N LEU A 275 -9.16 -1.86 -0.66
CA LEU A 275 -9.21 -0.75 0.28
C LEU A 275 -8.58 -1.16 1.61
N GLY A 276 -7.61 -0.40 2.09
CA GLY A 276 -6.89 -0.70 3.32
C GLY A 276 -6.07 -1.99 3.27
N ARG A 277 -5.71 -2.51 2.10
CA ARG A 277 -4.72 -3.60 2.04
C ARG A 277 -3.36 -3.14 2.56
N GLU A 278 -3.10 -1.85 2.49
CA GLU A 278 -2.04 -1.12 3.17
C GLU A 278 -2.64 0.06 3.91
N ALA A 279 -2.11 0.39 5.09
CA ALA A 279 -2.59 1.46 5.94
C ALA A 279 -1.57 1.81 7.04
N ASN A 280 -1.86 2.87 7.76
CA ASN A 280 -1.05 3.36 8.87
C ASN A 280 -1.85 3.31 10.16
N LEU A 281 -1.30 2.74 11.23
CA LEU A 281 -1.83 2.91 12.57
C LEU A 281 -1.17 4.14 13.19
N MET A 282 -1.97 5.18 13.42
CA MET A 282 -1.51 6.46 13.93
C MET A 282 -2.00 6.69 15.36
N LEU A 283 -1.10 7.10 16.24
CA LEU A 283 -1.42 7.71 17.52
C LEU A 283 -1.59 9.20 17.30
N LEU A 284 -2.78 9.75 17.56
CA LEU A 284 -3.09 11.17 17.33
C LEU A 284 -3.38 11.86 18.66
N GLU A 285 -2.83 13.07 18.87
CA GLU A 285 -3.15 13.90 20.04
C GLU A 285 -4.61 14.33 20.04
N GLU A 286 -5.12 14.65 18.84
CA GLU A 286 -6.51 15.01 18.57
C GLU A 286 -6.93 14.31 17.27
N LEU A 287 -8.21 14.03 17.16
CA LEU A 287 -8.77 13.55 15.90
C LEU A 287 -8.95 14.72 14.93
N SER A 288 -7.90 15.08 14.20
CA SER A 288 -7.84 16.23 13.31
C SER A 288 -6.85 16.02 12.17
N TYR A 289 -7.03 16.77 11.08
CA TYR A 289 -6.07 16.87 9.99
C TYR A 289 -4.67 17.29 10.50
N ARG A 290 -4.63 18.27 11.41
CA ARG A 290 -3.38 18.78 11.98
C ARG A 290 -2.59 17.66 12.69
N SER A 291 -3.25 16.80 13.43
CA SER A 291 -2.58 15.68 14.12
C SER A 291 -2.06 14.64 13.13
N ILE A 292 -2.76 14.37 12.02
CA ILE A 292 -2.26 13.52 10.94
C ILE A 292 -1.00 14.14 10.31
N LEU A 293 -1.07 15.44 10.00
CA LEU A 293 0.07 16.18 9.47
C LEU A 293 1.28 16.13 10.40
N ASN A 294 1.06 16.31 11.70
CA ASN A 294 2.10 16.22 12.72
C ASN A 294 2.71 14.79 12.79
N ALA A 295 1.88 13.76 12.64
CA ALA A 295 2.37 12.36 12.61
C ALA A 295 3.29 12.12 11.40
N ILE A 296 2.94 12.64 10.23
CA ILE A 296 3.72 12.56 9.00
C ILE A 296 5.04 13.34 9.16
N ARG A 297 4.97 14.57 9.69
CA ARG A 297 6.10 15.49 9.86
C ARG A 297 6.98 15.20 11.08
N LYS A 298 6.66 14.18 11.86
CA LYS A 298 7.32 13.86 13.14
C LYS A 298 7.31 15.04 14.12
N GLN A 299 6.19 15.75 14.20
CA GLN A 299 5.99 16.92 15.07
C GLN A 299 5.01 16.61 16.21
N GLY A 300 5.20 17.26 17.35
CA GLY A 300 4.34 17.05 18.53
C GLY A 300 4.40 15.62 19.05
N ARG A 301 3.26 15.10 19.53
CA ARG A 301 3.14 13.73 20.07
C ARG A 301 2.45 12.76 19.12
N SER A 302 1.82 13.27 18.06
CA SER A 302 1.23 12.44 17.02
C SER A 302 2.30 11.72 16.22
N ARG A 303 2.10 10.42 15.91
CA ARG A 303 3.07 9.62 15.16
C ARG A 303 2.43 8.42 14.49
N ILE A 304 3.04 7.94 13.44
CA ILE A 304 2.79 6.61 12.88
C ILE A 304 3.55 5.60 13.73
N ILE A 305 2.86 4.58 14.20
CA ILE A 305 3.41 3.59 15.12
C ILE A 305 3.53 2.20 14.50
N LEU A 306 2.69 1.92 13.51
CA LEU A 306 2.68 0.67 12.77
C LEU A 306 2.21 0.94 11.34
N THR A 307 2.84 0.31 10.35
CA THR A 307 2.29 0.23 9.00
C THR A 307 1.78 -1.19 8.71
N VAL A 308 0.68 -1.26 7.98
CA VAL A 308 0.12 -2.50 7.45
C VAL A 308 0.58 -2.59 5.99
N GLU A 309 1.27 -3.65 5.66
CA GLU A 309 1.91 -3.85 4.35
C GLU A 309 1.37 -5.10 3.67
N THR A 310 1.31 -5.09 2.36
CA THR A 310 1.22 -6.33 1.58
C THR A 310 2.63 -6.92 1.39
N TYR A 311 2.71 -8.18 1.02
CA TYR A 311 3.98 -8.79 0.67
C TYR A 311 4.48 -8.25 -0.68
N PRO A 312 5.62 -7.55 -0.77
CA PRO A 312 6.13 -7.00 -2.03
C PRO A 312 6.41 -8.07 -3.09
N GLU A 313 6.63 -9.31 -2.67
CA GLU A 313 6.83 -10.47 -3.54
C GLU A 313 5.64 -10.74 -4.47
N TYR A 314 4.44 -10.26 -4.14
CA TYR A 314 3.29 -10.30 -5.06
C TYR A 314 3.50 -9.44 -6.32
N GLY A 315 4.35 -8.41 -6.22
CA GLY A 315 4.60 -7.47 -7.30
C GLY A 315 5.20 -8.15 -8.53
N LYS A 316 4.61 -7.91 -9.70
CA LYS A 316 5.04 -8.51 -10.98
C LYS A 316 6.43 -8.09 -11.47
N TYR A 317 7.11 -7.23 -10.75
CA TYR A 317 8.49 -6.80 -11.01
C TYR A 317 9.35 -6.85 -9.75
N HIS A 318 9.01 -7.71 -8.78
CA HIS A 318 9.75 -7.80 -7.53
C HIS A 318 11.18 -8.30 -7.73
N TYR A 319 11.34 -9.46 -8.39
CA TYR A 319 12.64 -10.04 -8.73
C TYR A 319 13.02 -9.77 -10.19
N PRO A 320 14.31 -9.74 -10.49
CA PRO A 320 14.77 -9.75 -11.88
C PRO A 320 14.45 -11.08 -12.56
N GLY A 321 14.12 -11.01 -13.86
CA GLY A 321 13.76 -12.22 -14.58
C GLY A 321 13.58 -12.06 -16.09
N HIS A 322 13.27 -13.19 -16.72
CA HIS A 322 12.91 -13.24 -18.12
C HIS A 322 11.71 -14.18 -18.31
N ARG A 323 10.54 -13.61 -18.48
CA ARG A 323 9.26 -14.34 -18.61
C ARG A 323 9.28 -15.36 -19.74
N GLY A 324 9.89 -14.99 -20.89
CA GLY A 324 9.97 -15.87 -22.06
C GLY A 324 10.74 -17.18 -21.83
N CYS A 325 11.63 -17.23 -20.84
CA CYS A 325 12.38 -18.42 -20.44
C CYS A 325 11.97 -18.97 -19.07
N SER A 326 10.94 -18.40 -18.44
CA SER A 326 10.53 -18.73 -17.07
C SER A 326 11.68 -18.63 -16.04
N VAL A 327 12.57 -17.66 -16.24
CA VAL A 327 13.71 -17.39 -15.35
C VAL A 327 13.33 -16.28 -14.39
N SER A 328 13.41 -16.58 -13.08
CA SER A 328 13.38 -15.61 -11.98
C SER A 328 14.60 -15.88 -11.11
N VAL A 329 15.33 -14.85 -10.71
CA VAL A 329 16.54 -14.97 -9.91
C VAL A 329 16.54 -13.89 -8.82
N ASP A 330 17.23 -14.15 -7.70
CA ASP A 330 17.49 -13.12 -6.70
C ASP A 330 18.49 -12.06 -7.23
N PRO A 331 18.57 -10.88 -6.59
CA PRO A 331 19.48 -9.82 -7.02
C PRO A 331 20.96 -10.25 -7.05
N GLU A 332 21.42 -11.05 -6.09
CA GLU A 332 22.82 -11.51 -6.06
C GLU A 332 23.14 -12.34 -7.29
N LYS A 333 22.26 -13.25 -7.66
CA LYS A 333 22.40 -14.07 -8.88
C LYS A 333 22.29 -13.20 -10.15
N TYR A 334 21.43 -12.18 -10.16
CA TYR A 334 21.35 -11.22 -11.25
C TYR A 334 22.69 -10.52 -11.52
N PHE A 335 23.34 -10.02 -10.48
CA PHE A 335 24.67 -9.40 -10.62
C PHE A 335 25.75 -10.39 -11.06
N ARG A 336 25.74 -11.61 -10.53
CA ARG A 336 26.65 -12.69 -10.98
C ARG A 336 26.46 -13.02 -12.47
N LEU A 337 25.23 -13.03 -12.94
CA LEU A 337 24.88 -13.25 -14.35
C LEU A 337 25.07 -12.00 -15.23
N LYS A 338 25.50 -10.87 -14.64
CA LYS A 338 25.66 -9.58 -15.33
C LYS A 338 24.38 -9.15 -16.05
N GLY A 339 23.21 -9.42 -15.47
CA GLY A 339 21.91 -9.10 -16.07
C GLY A 339 21.53 -9.94 -17.29
N VAL A 340 22.22 -11.06 -17.57
CA VAL A 340 21.99 -11.89 -18.76
C VAL A 340 21.23 -13.17 -18.38
N CYS A 341 20.19 -13.48 -19.16
CA CYS A 341 19.40 -14.70 -19.00
C CYS A 341 20.27 -15.95 -19.30
N PRO A 342 20.41 -16.90 -18.34
CA PRO A 342 21.26 -18.08 -18.54
C PRO A 342 20.71 -19.08 -19.55
N VAL A 343 19.46 -18.91 -20.01
CA VAL A 343 18.80 -19.81 -20.96
C VAL A 343 18.98 -19.32 -22.40
N CYS A 344 18.74 -18.04 -22.65
CA CYS A 344 18.70 -17.51 -24.04
C CYS A 344 19.71 -16.40 -24.32
N GLY A 345 20.49 -15.96 -23.34
CA GLY A 345 21.49 -14.91 -23.51
C GLY A 345 20.94 -13.47 -23.67
N LYS A 346 19.61 -13.27 -23.58
CA LYS A 346 19.00 -11.93 -23.60
C LYS A 346 19.10 -11.28 -22.22
N GLU A 347 18.88 -9.97 -22.18
CA GLU A 347 18.82 -9.23 -20.92
C GLU A 347 17.68 -9.73 -20.03
N LEU A 348 17.96 -9.81 -18.72
CA LEU A 348 16.95 -9.98 -17.70
C LEU A 348 16.30 -8.63 -17.41
N THR A 349 14.97 -8.58 -17.32
CA THR A 349 14.27 -7.41 -16.80
C THR A 349 14.66 -7.22 -15.34
N PRO A 350 15.25 -6.09 -14.91
CA PRO A 350 15.61 -5.86 -13.52
C PRO A 350 14.34 -5.78 -12.65
N GLY A 351 14.46 -6.21 -11.40
CA GLY A 351 13.39 -6.13 -10.41
C GLY A 351 13.58 -4.97 -9.44
N VAL A 352 12.55 -4.69 -8.64
CA VAL A 352 12.60 -3.67 -7.57
C VAL A 352 13.71 -3.99 -6.56
N GLU A 353 13.82 -5.25 -6.14
CA GLU A 353 14.89 -5.71 -5.23
C GLU A 353 16.29 -5.46 -5.81
N THR A 354 16.47 -5.59 -7.14
CA THR A 354 17.74 -5.30 -7.81
C THR A 354 18.09 -3.82 -7.65
N HIS A 355 17.13 -2.94 -7.87
CA HIS A 355 17.37 -1.50 -7.79
C HIS A 355 17.61 -1.04 -6.35
N ILE A 356 16.95 -1.66 -5.38
CA ILE A 356 17.23 -1.43 -3.96
C ILE A 356 18.66 -1.87 -3.61
N GLU A 357 19.12 -3.04 -4.08
CA GLU A 357 20.49 -3.52 -3.83
C GLU A 357 21.55 -2.57 -4.46
N GLU A 358 21.27 -1.94 -5.60
CA GLU A 358 22.14 -0.94 -6.21
C GLU A 358 22.29 0.33 -5.35
N LEU A 359 21.24 0.73 -4.64
CA LEU A 359 21.21 1.94 -3.83
C LEU A 359 21.50 1.68 -2.34
N ALA A 360 21.49 0.42 -1.91
CA ALA A 360 21.64 0.02 -0.52
C ALA A 360 23.04 0.33 0.03
N ASP A 361 23.06 0.96 1.20
CA ASP A 361 24.27 1.27 1.97
C ASP A 361 24.24 0.65 3.39
N ARG A 362 23.22 -0.17 3.66
CA ARG A 362 22.98 -0.83 4.94
C ARG A 362 22.62 -2.30 4.74
N PRO A 363 23.07 -3.23 5.62
CA PRO A 363 22.68 -4.64 5.53
C PRO A 363 21.19 -4.86 5.78
N LYS A 364 20.65 -5.99 5.30
CA LYS A 364 19.26 -6.39 5.54
C LYS A 364 18.99 -6.55 7.05
N GLY A 365 17.77 -6.22 7.49
CA GLY A 365 17.31 -6.40 8.87
C GLY A 365 17.67 -5.24 9.83
N VAL A 366 18.39 -4.23 9.40
CA VAL A 366 18.70 -3.06 10.25
C VAL A 366 17.56 -2.05 10.21
N LYS A 367 16.83 -1.93 11.34
CA LYS A 367 15.76 -0.95 11.52
C LYS A 367 16.33 0.39 12.02
N PRO A 368 15.98 1.54 11.41
CA PRO A 368 16.30 2.85 11.96
C PRO A 368 15.65 3.05 13.34
N ARG A 369 16.31 3.80 14.21
CA ARG A 369 15.93 3.95 15.62
C ARG A 369 14.49 4.43 15.82
N ASP A 370 14.06 5.40 15.03
CA ASP A 370 12.76 6.08 15.18
C ASP A 370 11.74 5.63 14.13
N ALA A 371 12.01 4.53 13.42
CA ALA A 371 11.09 3.99 12.44
C ALA A 371 9.89 3.31 13.11
N ALA A 372 8.71 3.45 12.50
CA ALA A 372 7.51 2.70 12.89
C ALA A 372 7.73 1.19 12.77
N ASP A 373 6.93 0.40 13.47
CA ASP A 373 6.84 -1.04 13.21
C ASP A 373 5.98 -1.31 11.97
N TYR A 374 5.99 -2.53 11.48
CA TYR A 374 5.16 -2.95 10.35
C TYR A 374 4.63 -4.37 10.56
N VAL A 375 3.56 -4.69 9.85
CA VAL A 375 3.01 -6.05 9.77
C VAL A 375 2.61 -6.36 8.33
N HIS A 376 3.04 -7.52 7.84
CA HIS A 376 2.52 -8.02 6.57
C HIS A 376 1.17 -8.70 6.79
N LEU A 377 0.20 -8.37 5.92
CA LEU A 377 -1.11 -9.01 5.92
C LEU A 377 -1.46 -9.58 4.56
N ILE A 378 -2.27 -10.62 4.61
CA ILE A 378 -2.99 -11.17 3.47
C ILE A 378 -4.47 -10.83 3.67
N PRO A 379 -5.18 -10.33 2.65
CA PRO A 379 -6.60 -10.05 2.77
C PRO A 379 -7.40 -11.24 3.31
N LEU A 380 -8.32 -10.99 4.24
CA LEU A 380 -9.12 -12.04 4.87
C LEU A 380 -9.85 -12.92 3.85
N SER A 381 -10.30 -12.36 2.72
CA SER A 381 -10.93 -13.14 1.64
C SER A 381 -10.01 -14.19 1.04
N GLU A 382 -8.72 -13.91 0.90
CA GLU A 382 -7.71 -14.87 0.40
C GLU A 382 -7.43 -15.95 1.46
N ILE A 383 -7.32 -15.57 2.74
CA ILE A 383 -7.21 -16.53 3.84
C ILE A 383 -8.43 -17.46 3.88
N ILE A 384 -9.64 -16.92 3.73
CA ILE A 384 -10.88 -17.71 3.62
C ILE A 384 -10.80 -18.67 2.43
N GLY A 385 -10.37 -18.17 1.28
CA GLY A 385 -10.19 -18.98 0.07
C GLY A 385 -9.30 -20.20 0.34
N TYR A 386 -8.16 -19.99 0.99
CA TYR A 386 -7.23 -21.04 1.37
C TYR A 386 -7.80 -22.00 2.42
N VAL A 387 -8.36 -21.48 3.51
CA VAL A 387 -8.85 -22.28 4.65
C VAL A 387 -10.01 -23.17 4.24
N TYR A 388 -10.95 -22.65 3.45
CA TYR A 388 -12.20 -23.33 3.10
C TYR A 388 -12.22 -23.87 1.67
N SER A 389 -11.09 -23.83 0.96
CA SER A 389 -10.93 -24.31 -0.42
C SER A 389 -12.02 -23.76 -1.34
N THR A 390 -12.16 -22.45 -1.37
CA THR A 390 -13.17 -21.74 -2.18
C THR A 390 -12.53 -20.54 -2.89
N ASP A 391 -13.12 -20.11 -4.01
CA ASP A 391 -12.69 -18.87 -4.65
C ASP A 391 -12.89 -17.68 -3.69
N PRO A 392 -11.85 -16.87 -3.42
CA PRO A 392 -11.93 -15.69 -2.55
C PRO A 392 -13.03 -14.70 -2.93
N ASN A 393 -13.44 -14.66 -4.19
CA ASN A 393 -14.47 -13.78 -4.71
C ASN A 393 -15.86 -14.43 -4.77
N SER A 394 -16.00 -15.70 -4.34
CA SER A 394 -17.27 -16.42 -4.37
C SER A 394 -18.28 -15.90 -3.34
N LYS A 395 -19.58 -16.12 -3.60
CA LYS A 395 -20.63 -15.82 -2.62
C LYS A 395 -20.42 -16.56 -1.29
N LYS A 396 -19.86 -17.77 -1.34
CA LYS A 396 -19.53 -18.57 -0.16
C LYS A 396 -18.45 -17.88 0.67
N ALA A 397 -17.36 -17.44 0.05
CA ALA A 397 -16.29 -16.71 0.73
C ALA A 397 -16.82 -15.43 1.40
N TRP A 398 -17.66 -14.67 0.70
CA TRP A 398 -18.29 -13.46 1.24
C TRP A 398 -19.24 -13.73 2.39
N SER A 399 -20.01 -14.80 2.35
CA SER A 399 -20.87 -15.20 3.47
C SER A 399 -20.05 -15.49 4.74
N ILE A 400 -18.92 -16.19 4.58
CA ILE A 400 -17.99 -16.47 5.67
C ILE A 400 -17.35 -15.17 6.16
N TYR A 401 -16.89 -14.32 5.25
CA TYR A 401 -16.30 -13.01 5.56
C TYR A 401 -17.23 -12.19 6.45
N TYR A 402 -18.48 -11.97 6.02
CA TYR A 402 -19.46 -11.21 6.82
C TYR A 402 -19.79 -11.86 8.16
N SER A 403 -19.78 -13.19 8.24
CA SER A 403 -19.96 -13.89 9.50
C SER A 403 -18.82 -13.58 10.48
N LEU A 404 -17.58 -13.62 10.02
CA LEU A 404 -16.40 -13.31 10.80
C LEU A 404 -16.36 -11.82 11.22
N ILE A 405 -16.68 -10.90 10.32
CA ILE A 405 -16.71 -9.47 10.66
C ILE A 405 -17.79 -9.16 11.71
N ARG A 406 -18.96 -9.79 11.65
CA ARG A 406 -20.00 -9.62 12.69
C ARG A 406 -19.55 -10.11 14.05
N GLU A 407 -18.74 -11.16 14.11
CA GLU A 407 -18.24 -11.75 15.36
C GLU A 407 -17.06 -10.95 15.94
N PHE A 408 -16.09 -10.61 15.10
CA PHE A 408 -14.83 -9.99 15.51
C PHE A 408 -14.77 -8.46 15.34
N GLY A 409 -15.76 -7.86 14.66
CA GLY A 409 -15.90 -6.41 14.49
C GLY A 409 -15.34 -5.87 13.18
N SER A 410 -14.09 -6.21 12.82
CA SER A 410 -13.48 -5.77 11.56
C SER A 410 -12.37 -6.73 11.12
N GLU A 411 -11.92 -6.59 9.86
CA GLU A 411 -10.82 -7.39 9.32
C GLU A 411 -9.51 -7.15 10.08
N TYR A 412 -9.14 -5.88 10.33
CA TYR A 412 -7.92 -5.57 11.09
C TYR A 412 -8.00 -6.10 12.52
N ARG A 413 -9.15 -5.94 13.18
CA ARG A 413 -9.31 -6.48 14.52
C ARG A 413 -9.12 -8.00 14.55
N LEU A 414 -9.69 -8.71 13.59
CA LEU A 414 -9.49 -10.16 13.46
C LEU A 414 -8.04 -10.52 13.15
N LEU A 415 -7.45 -9.87 12.12
CA LEU A 415 -6.13 -10.26 11.61
C LEU A 415 -4.97 -9.77 12.49
N ILE A 416 -5.12 -8.67 13.23
CA ILE A 416 -4.02 -8.03 13.98
C ILE A 416 -4.24 -8.15 15.50
N GLU A 417 -5.45 -7.82 16.00
CA GLU A 417 -5.68 -7.54 17.41
C GLU A 417 -6.24 -8.73 18.20
N THR A 418 -7.10 -9.55 17.57
CA THR A 418 -7.79 -10.65 18.27
C THR A 418 -6.80 -11.76 18.67
N PRO A 419 -6.77 -12.20 19.95
CA PRO A 419 -5.93 -13.32 20.36
C PRO A 419 -6.22 -14.58 19.55
N VAL A 420 -5.17 -15.32 19.19
CA VAL A 420 -5.28 -16.54 18.37
C VAL A 420 -6.17 -17.58 19.02
N GLU A 421 -6.14 -17.66 20.36
CA GLU A 421 -6.97 -18.57 21.16
C GLU A 421 -8.48 -18.26 21.05
N GLU A 422 -8.84 -16.99 20.89
CA GLU A 422 -10.23 -16.58 20.65
C GLU A 422 -10.69 -16.98 19.27
N ILE A 423 -9.84 -16.75 18.25
CA ILE A 423 -10.12 -17.20 16.88
C ILE A 423 -10.26 -18.72 16.81
N ALA A 424 -9.42 -19.45 17.57
CA ALA A 424 -9.43 -20.92 17.61
C ALA A 424 -10.70 -21.51 18.20
N LYS A 425 -11.41 -20.79 19.06
CA LYS A 425 -12.74 -21.21 19.57
C LYS A 425 -13.77 -21.28 18.44
N ARG A 426 -13.64 -20.41 17.47
CA ARG A 426 -14.52 -20.35 16.28
C ARG A 426 -14.06 -21.32 15.20
N ASP A 427 -12.77 -21.28 14.83
CA ASP A 427 -12.18 -22.13 13.78
C ASP A 427 -10.67 -22.28 14.00
N ARG A 428 -10.25 -23.50 14.34
CA ARG A 428 -8.83 -23.81 14.61
C ARG A 428 -7.94 -23.66 13.38
N LYS A 429 -8.44 -24.01 12.18
CA LYS A 429 -7.66 -23.90 10.94
C LYS A 429 -7.45 -22.44 10.53
N LEU A 430 -8.50 -21.64 10.67
CA LEU A 430 -8.42 -20.19 10.45
C LEU A 430 -7.42 -19.54 11.43
N ALA A 431 -7.50 -19.85 12.71
CA ALA A 431 -6.59 -19.36 13.72
C ALA A 431 -5.13 -19.71 13.43
N GLN A 432 -4.84 -20.95 13.00
CA GLN A 432 -3.50 -21.38 12.62
C GLN A 432 -2.96 -20.58 11.43
N VAL A 433 -3.77 -20.36 10.39
CA VAL A 433 -3.34 -19.58 9.21
C VAL A 433 -3.08 -18.13 9.59
N ILE A 434 -3.98 -17.49 10.36
CA ILE A 434 -3.78 -16.11 10.85
C ILE A 434 -2.49 -16.03 11.69
N GLU A 435 -2.24 -16.98 12.57
CA GLU A 435 -1.01 -17.03 13.36
C GLU A 435 0.24 -17.13 12.46
N MET A 436 0.18 -17.92 11.40
CA MET A 436 1.30 -18.03 10.45
C MET A 436 1.53 -16.71 9.71
N VAL A 437 0.48 -16.03 9.28
CA VAL A 437 0.59 -14.69 8.66
C VAL A 437 1.21 -13.71 9.65
N ARG A 438 0.71 -13.63 10.88
CA ARG A 438 1.27 -12.76 11.93
C ARG A 438 2.74 -13.03 12.25
N LYS A 439 3.18 -14.28 12.09
CA LYS A 439 4.58 -14.72 12.28
C LYS A 439 5.41 -14.64 11.01
N ASP A 440 4.89 -14.02 9.95
CA ASP A 440 5.55 -13.90 8.64
C ASP A 440 5.99 -15.27 8.07
N ARG A 441 5.17 -16.31 8.33
CA ARG A 441 5.41 -17.69 7.88
C ARG A 441 4.59 -18.03 6.65
N VAL A 442 4.70 -17.17 5.66
CA VAL A 442 4.06 -17.32 4.36
C VAL A 442 5.17 -17.60 3.33
N ARG A 443 4.96 -18.60 2.49
CA ARG A 443 5.83 -18.84 1.34
C ARG A 443 5.18 -18.19 0.12
N ILE A 444 5.90 -17.27 -0.48
CA ILE A 444 5.49 -16.59 -1.70
C ILE A 444 6.57 -16.84 -2.76
N ARG A 445 6.17 -17.28 -3.93
CA ARG A 445 7.01 -17.27 -5.12
C ARG A 445 7.02 -15.84 -5.65
N PRO A 446 8.19 -15.16 -5.69
CA PRO A 446 8.24 -13.76 -6.10
C PRO A 446 7.85 -13.56 -7.56
N GLY A 447 7.13 -12.46 -7.82
CA GLY A 447 6.83 -12.05 -9.18
C GLY A 447 8.07 -11.49 -9.90
N TYR A 448 8.06 -11.54 -11.24
CA TYR A 448 9.17 -11.11 -12.10
C TYR A 448 8.69 -10.84 -13.52
N ASP A 449 9.32 -9.89 -14.20
CA ASP A 449 9.13 -9.60 -15.63
C ASP A 449 7.65 -9.61 -16.10
N GLY A 450 6.76 -8.99 -15.34
CA GLY A 450 5.34 -8.92 -15.63
C GLY A 450 4.50 -10.11 -15.14
N VAL A 451 5.12 -11.11 -14.51
CA VAL A 451 4.44 -12.25 -13.85
C VAL A 451 4.21 -11.90 -12.38
N TYR A 452 2.98 -12.04 -11.89
CA TYR A 452 2.66 -11.83 -10.48
C TYR A 452 3.24 -12.91 -9.59
N GLY A 453 3.61 -12.54 -8.36
CA GLY A 453 3.95 -13.51 -7.33
C GLY A 453 2.72 -14.29 -6.85
N GLU A 454 2.95 -15.45 -6.29
CA GLU A 454 1.89 -16.36 -5.83
C GLU A 454 2.19 -16.93 -4.45
N ILE A 455 1.17 -17.02 -3.58
CA ILE A 455 1.28 -17.75 -2.32
C ILE A 455 1.40 -19.25 -2.64
N GLU A 456 2.51 -19.85 -2.23
CA GLU A 456 2.71 -21.30 -2.32
C GLU A 456 2.17 -22.04 -1.09
N GLY A 457 1.99 -21.34 0.02
CA GLY A 457 1.41 -21.91 1.24
C GLY A 457 1.89 -21.27 2.53
N PHE A 458 1.45 -21.89 3.64
CA PHE A 458 1.77 -21.50 5.00
C PHE A 458 2.52 -22.64 5.69
N TYR A 459 3.53 -22.34 6.52
CA TYR A 459 4.35 -23.37 7.15
C TYR A 459 4.46 -23.20 8.68
N SER A 460 4.39 -24.34 9.41
CA SER A 460 4.66 -24.41 10.84
C SER A 460 6.07 -24.92 11.10
N GLN A 461 6.69 -24.55 12.21
CA GLN A 461 8.04 -25.00 12.58
C GLN A 461 8.22 -26.54 12.59
N ASN A 462 7.13 -27.29 12.82
CA ASN A 462 7.18 -28.74 12.96
C ASN A 462 7.11 -29.52 11.63
N LYS A 463 7.03 -28.86 10.47
CA LYS A 463 6.93 -29.52 9.16
C LYS A 463 8.09 -29.28 8.22
N LEU A 464 9.25 -28.82 8.71
CA LEU A 464 10.47 -28.73 7.90
C LEU A 464 11.07 -30.12 7.53
N THR A 465 10.57 -31.20 8.15
CA THR A 465 11.07 -32.58 7.92
C THR A 465 10.18 -33.44 7.03
N GLY A 466 9.07 -32.92 6.49
CA GLY A 466 8.02 -33.72 5.84
C GLY A 466 7.86 -33.56 4.33
N PHE A 467 8.65 -32.75 3.65
CA PHE A 467 8.53 -32.52 2.19
C PHE A 467 9.66 -33.11 1.35
N TYR A 468 10.37 -34.10 1.91
CA TYR A 468 11.23 -34.97 1.11
C TYR A 468 10.55 -36.34 0.95
N LYS A 469 9.69 -36.45 -0.04
CA LYS A 469 9.42 -37.71 -0.76
C LYS A 469 8.89 -37.39 -2.14
#